data_9d1d122f4991bdc31cddf16994079a7b
#
_entry.id   9d1d122f4991bdc31cddf16994079a7b
#
_cell.length_a   1.000
_cell.length_b   1.000
_cell.length_c   1.000
_cell.angle_alpha   90.00
_cell.angle_beta   90.00
_cell.angle_gamma   90.00
#
_symmetry.space_group_name_H-M   'P 1'
#
loop_
_entity.id
_entity.type
_entity.pdbx_description
1 polymer ?
#
loop_
_entity_poly.entity_id
_entity_poly.type
_entity_poly.pdbx_seq_one_letter_code
_entity_poly.pdbx_strand_id
1 'polypeptide(L)'
;MTDKFEEHKIDKLIADRKAAAAAAAAKDAATHQLASELAARVRDAFVEVEGTLRAEIKKANDAIKRGAGTEEFKYQPHSTPAVGSLASAELMLMNAGTVLSQYSMTIDATTGKIAVRSKSGPLNQGLTNVLSVKGANWADFLTDMYAGSTR
;
A
#
# COMPACT_ATOMS: atom_id res chain seq x y z
N MET A 1 1.68 63.33 16.18
CA MET A 1 1.36 62.40 17.23
C MET A 1 0.46 61.25 16.75
N THR A 2 -0.47 61.52 15.88
CA THR A 2 -1.30 60.50 15.26
C THR A 2 -0.49 59.52 14.41
N ASP A 3 0.55 60.02 13.73
CA ASP A 3 1.42 59.20 12.86
C ASP A 3 2.18 58.12 13.65
N LYS A 4 2.71 58.45 14.83
CA LYS A 4 3.41 57.46 15.66
C LYS A 4 2.47 56.36 16.16
N PHE A 5 1.23 56.73 16.46
CA PHE A 5 0.24 55.73 16.91
C PHE A 5 -0.19 54.83 15.78
N GLU A 6 -0.36 55.36 14.58
CA GLU A 6 -0.67 54.55 13.39
C GLU A 6 0.49 53.64 12.98
N GLU A 7 1.72 54.15 13.04
CA GLU A 7 2.92 53.34 12.81
C GLU A 7 2.98 52.14 13.76
N HIS A 8 2.66 52.36 15.06
CA HIS A 8 2.68 51.29 16.04
C HIS A 8 1.64 50.22 15.73
N LYS A 9 0.45 50.59 15.26
CA LYS A 9 -0.60 49.67 14.85
C LYS A 9 -0.16 48.88 13.62
N ILE A 10 0.46 49.51 12.65
CA ILE A 10 0.97 48.86 11.43
C ILE A 10 2.07 47.86 11.79
N ASP A 11 3.00 48.24 12.63
CA ASP A 11 4.07 47.37 13.11
C ASP A 11 3.51 46.11 13.80
N LYS A 12 2.50 46.29 14.62
CA LYS A 12 1.82 45.18 15.27
C LYS A 12 1.13 44.25 14.27
N LEU A 13 0.46 44.80 13.26
CA LEU A 13 -0.20 44.03 12.23
C LEU A 13 0.82 43.25 11.38
N ILE A 14 1.95 43.85 11.07
CA ILE A 14 3.04 43.17 10.35
C ILE A 14 3.61 42.04 11.18
N ALA A 15 3.86 42.29 12.49
CA ALA A 15 4.34 41.25 13.39
C ALA A 15 3.35 40.10 13.52
N ASP A 16 2.07 40.39 13.64
CA ASP A 16 1.01 39.37 13.73
C ASP A 16 0.92 38.55 12.43
N ARG A 17 1.05 39.18 11.26
CA ARG A 17 1.08 38.48 9.98
C ARG A 17 2.29 37.59 9.83
N LYS A 18 3.47 38.05 10.25
CA LYS A 18 4.71 37.24 10.24
C LYS A 18 4.58 36.04 11.17
N ALA A 19 4.03 36.23 12.37
CA ALA A 19 3.80 35.16 13.31
C ALA A 19 2.81 34.13 12.77
N ALA A 20 1.71 34.57 12.15
CA ALA A 20 0.73 33.69 11.54
C ALA A 20 1.31 32.91 10.36
N ALA A 21 2.09 33.56 9.51
CA ALA A 21 2.77 32.90 8.38
C ALA A 21 3.80 31.88 8.86
N ALA A 22 4.57 32.19 9.90
CA ALA A 22 5.52 31.26 10.48
C ALA A 22 4.83 30.05 11.11
N ALA A 23 3.70 30.28 11.79
CA ALA A 23 2.90 29.19 12.40
C ALA A 23 2.29 28.28 11.31
N ALA A 24 1.78 28.85 10.22
CA ALA A 24 1.24 28.09 9.09
C ALA A 24 2.34 27.28 8.41
N ALA A 25 3.52 27.87 8.17
CA ALA A 25 4.65 27.19 7.57
C ALA A 25 5.14 26.03 8.44
N ALA A 26 5.21 26.22 9.76
CA ALA A 26 5.59 25.18 10.71
C ALA A 26 4.57 24.05 10.73
N LYS A 27 3.29 24.35 10.66
CA LYS A 27 2.21 23.36 10.60
C LYS A 27 2.28 22.55 9.30
N ASP A 28 2.50 23.20 8.17
CA ASP A 28 2.65 22.53 6.88
C ASP A 28 3.88 21.61 6.86
N ALA A 29 5.02 22.07 7.40
CA ALA A 29 6.22 21.27 7.51
C ALA A 29 5.99 20.04 8.38
N ALA A 30 5.31 20.18 9.53
CA ALA A 30 4.96 19.07 10.41
C ALA A 30 4.04 18.08 9.72
N THR A 31 3.05 18.56 8.96
CA THR A 31 2.12 17.72 8.18
C THR A 31 2.87 16.93 7.11
N HIS A 32 3.78 17.56 6.37
CA HIS A 32 4.62 16.89 5.37
C HIS A 32 5.54 15.85 5.99
N GLN A 33 6.11 16.15 7.16
CA GLN A 33 6.97 15.21 7.87
C GLN A 33 6.19 13.98 8.31
N LEU A 34 4.99 14.15 8.88
CA LEU A 34 4.13 13.05 9.28
C LEU A 34 3.73 12.18 8.09
N ALA A 35 3.39 12.80 6.96
CA ALA A 35 3.06 12.09 5.73
C ALA A 35 4.25 11.29 5.20
N SER A 36 5.46 11.86 5.23
CA SER A 36 6.69 11.18 4.84
C SER A 36 7.02 10.00 5.76
N GLU A 37 6.86 10.18 7.06
CA GLU A 37 7.08 9.11 8.04
C GLU A 37 6.08 7.97 7.85
N LEU A 38 4.80 8.29 7.62
CA LEU A 38 3.79 7.29 7.35
C LEU A 38 4.09 6.53 6.05
N ALA A 39 4.46 7.23 4.99
CA ALA A 39 4.83 6.61 3.72
C ALA A 39 6.03 5.67 3.88
N ALA A 40 7.04 6.06 4.66
CA ALA A 40 8.19 5.22 4.96
C ALA A 40 7.79 3.98 5.75
N ARG A 41 6.93 4.12 6.75
CA ARG A 41 6.42 2.99 7.54
C ARG A 41 5.59 2.03 6.68
N VAL A 42 4.76 2.55 5.80
CA VAL A 42 3.97 1.74 4.86
C VAL A 42 4.91 0.99 3.91
N ARG A 43 5.94 1.65 3.40
CA ARG A 43 6.94 1.04 2.52
C ARG A 43 7.68 -0.10 3.22
N ASP A 44 8.16 0.11 4.44
CA ASP A 44 8.87 -0.90 5.20
C ASP A 44 7.97 -2.09 5.53
N ALA A 45 6.73 -1.82 5.93
CA ALA A 45 5.74 -2.85 6.19
C ALA A 45 5.40 -3.64 4.91
N PHE A 46 5.32 -2.96 3.77
CA PHE A 46 5.07 -3.62 2.49
C PHE A 46 6.22 -4.54 2.08
N VAL A 47 7.46 -4.13 2.27
CA VAL A 47 8.63 -4.99 1.97
C VAL A 47 8.56 -6.28 2.79
N GLU A 48 8.20 -6.18 4.05
CA GLU A 48 8.03 -7.35 4.92
C GLU A 48 6.86 -8.23 4.46
N VAL A 49 5.72 -7.63 4.15
CA VAL A 49 4.54 -8.33 3.65
C VAL A 49 4.84 -9.02 2.32
N GLU A 50 5.54 -8.34 1.40
CA GLU A 50 5.94 -8.92 0.11
C GLU A 50 6.86 -10.11 0.31
N GLY A 51 7.82 -10.02 1.22
CA GLY A 51 8.71 -11.13 1.56
C GLY A 51 7.94 -12.34 2.06
N THR A 52 6.96 -12.12 2.92
CA THR A 52 6.07 -13.18 3.43
C THR A 52 5.22 -13.78 2.32
N LEU A 53 4.66 -12.95 1.46
CA LEU A 53 3.87 -13.40 0.31
C LEU A 53 4.70 -14.27 -0.64
N ARG A 54 5.91 -13.85 -0.97
CA ARG A 54 6.82 -14.63 -1.84
C ARG A 54 7.16 -15.99 -1.21
N ALA A 55 7.38 -16.03 0.10
CA ALA A 55 7.65 -17.26 0.83
C ALA A 55 6.43 -18.20 0.81
N GLU A 56 5.24 -17.67 1.01
CA GLU A 56 4.00 -18.46 0.95
C GLU A 56 3.71 -18.95 -0.48
N ILE A 57 3.99 -18.16 -1.50
CA ILE A 57 3.89 -18.57 -2.91
C ILE A 57 4.81 -19.75 -3.18
N LYS A 58 6.05 -19.69 -2.71
CA LYS A 58 6.99 -20.79 -2.87
C LYS A 58 6.50 -22.07 -2.21
N LYS A 59 5.99 -21.96 -0.97
CA LYS A 59 5.41 -23.11 -0.25
C LYS A 59 4.21 -23.70 -1.00
N ALA A 60 3.34 -22.86 -1.52
CA ALA A 60 2.17 -23.28 -2.29
C ALA A 60 2.57 -23.97 -3.58
N ASN A 61 3.53 -23.44 -4.32
CA ASN A 61 4.03 -24.05 -5.55
C ASN A 61 4.71 -25.40 -5.28
N ASP A 62 5.47 -25.51 -4.20
CA ASP A 62 6.09 -26.77 -3.79
C ASP A 62 5.03 -27.82 -3.41
N ALA A 63 3.98 -27.40 -2.72
CA ALA A 63 2.86 -28.28 -2.37
C ALA A 63 2.11 -28.78 -3.62
N ILE A 64 1.87 -27.92 -4.59
CA ILE A 64 1.23 -28.28 -5.86
C ILE A 64 2.09 -29.32 -6.60
N LYS A 65 3.38 -29.11 -6.69
CA LYS A 65 4.31 -30.05 -7.34
C LYS A 65 4.34 -31.40 -6.64
N ARG A 66 4.34 -31.42 -5.31
CA ARG A 66 4.30 -32.67 -4.54
C ARG A 66 3.01 -33.45 -4.78
N GLY A 67 1.90 -32.74 -5.03
CA GLY A 67 0.63 -33.37 -5.39
C GLY A 67 0.47 -33.68 -6.87
N ALA A 68 1.57 -33.60 -7.66
CA ALA A 68 1.57 -33.81 -9.11
C ALA A 68 0.69 -32.81 -9.88
N GLY A 69 0.42 -31.63 -9.31
CA GLY A 69 -0.27 -30.54 -9.99
C GLY A 69 0.63 -29.79 -10.97
N THR A 70 0.02 -29.14 -11.94
CA THR A 70 0.71 -28.36 -12.97
C THR A 70 0.49 -26.88 -12.83
N GLU A 71 -0.33 -26.45 -11.87
CA GLU A 71 -0.62 -25.05 -11.58
C GLU A 71 0.58 -24.39 -10.91
N GLU A 72 0.71 -23.08 -11.10
CA GLU A 72 1.78 -22.29 -10.51
C GLU A 72 1.28 -20.89 -10.19
N PHE A 73 1.54 -20.46 -8.96
CA PHE A 73 1.34 -19.06 -8.58
C PHE A 73 2.50 -18.21 -9.10
N LYS A 74 2.18 -17.06 -9.68
CA LYS A 74 3.15 -16.05 -10.09
C LYS A 74 2.82 -14.71 -9.44
N TYR A 75 3.85 -14.06 -8.93
CA TYR A 75 3.77 -12.71 -8.38
C TYR A 75 4.61 -11.79 -9.24
N GLN A 76 3.99 -10.73 -9.74
CA GLN A 76 4.64 -9.79 -10.64
C GLN A 76 4.41 -8.36 -10.16
N PRO A 77 5.40 -7.74 -9.48
CA PRO A 77 5.32 -6.34 -9.12
C PRO A 77 5.39 -5.46 -10.37
N HIS A 78 4.60 -4.39 -10.38
CA HIS A 78 4.68 -3.41 -11.46
C HIS A 78 5.92 -2.54 -11.28
N SER A 79 6.64 -2.25 -12.36
CA SER A 79 7.80 -1.37 -12.34
C SER A 79 7.41 0.10 -12.05
N THR A 80 6.20 0.48 -12.48
CA THR A 80 5.64 1.80 -12.21
C THR A 80 4.31 1.61 -11.47
N PRO A 81 4.22 1.99 -10.19
CA PRO A 81 2.97 1.88 -9.45
C PRO A 81 1.87 2.75 -10.05
N ALA A 82 0.61 2.36 -9.83
CA ALA A 82 -0.54 3.16 -10.22
C ALA A 82 -0.51 4.52 -9.51
N VAL A 83 -1.06 5.55 -10.14
CA VAL A 83 -1.10 6.91 -9.58
C VAL A 83 -1.78 6.89 -8.21
N GLY A 84 -1.13 7.51 -7.22
CA GLY A 84 -1.61 7.54 -5.83
C GLY A 84 -1.31 6.30 -5.01
N SER A 85 -0.65 5.30 -5.60
CA SER A 85 -0.26 4.07 -4.92
C SER A 85 1.22 4.07 -4.59
N LEU A 86 1.58 3.48 -3.44
CA LEU A 86 2.97 3.23 -3.08
C LEU A 86 3.58 2.13 -3.94
N ALA A 87 2.80 1.08 -4.17
CA ALA A 87 3.20 -0.08 -4.96
C ALA A 87 1.96 -0.71 -5.58
N SER A 88 2.17 -1.43 -6.67
CA SER A 88 1.15 -2.26 -7.29
C SER A 88 1.79 -3.54 -7.83
N ALA A 89 1.01 -4.61 -7.87
CA ALA A 89 1.48 -5.91 -8.30
C ALA A 89 0.33 -6.76 -8.81
N GLU A 90 0.65 -7.80 -9.54
CA GLU A 90 -0.31 -8.80 -9.97
C GLU A 90 0.05 -10.16 -9.38
N LEU A 91 -0.96 -10.87 -8.89
CA LEU A 91 -0.87 -12.24 -8.44
C LEU A 91 -1.71 -13.10 -9.36
N MET A 92 -1.09 -14.10 -9.96
CA MET A 92 -1.75 -14.97 -10.93
C MET A 92 -1.61 -16.43 -10.52
N LEU A 93 -2.65 -17.20 -10.77
CA LEU A 93 -2.56 -18.66 -10.77
C LEU A 93 -2.62 -19.10 -12.22
N MET A 94 -1.60 -19.82 -12.67
CA MET A 94 -1.44 -20.24 -14.06
C MET A 94 -1.38 -21.76 -14.17
N ASN A 95 -1.82 -22.27 -15.32
CA ASN A 95 -1.66 -23.68 -15.67
C ASN A 95 -1.28 -23.78 -17.13
N ALA A 96 -0.07 -24.27 -17.41
CA ALA A 96 0.44 -24.47 -18.77
C ALA A 96 0.32 -23.23 -19.67
N GLY A 97 0.64 -22.04 -19.11
CA GLY A 97 0.58 -20.78 -19.84
C GLY A 97 -0.80 -20.11 -19.86
N THR A 98 -1.82 -20.76 -19.32
CA THR A 98 -3.18 -20.20 -19.20
C THR A 98 -3.38 -19.61 -17.82
N VAL A 99 -3.89 -18.36 -17.75
CA VAL A 99 -4.24 -17.70 -16.49
C VAL A 99 -5.58 -18.23 -16.00
N LEU A 100 -5.59 -18.89 -14.84
CA LEU A 100 -6.80 -19.40 -14.18
C LEU A 100 -7.45 -18.34 -13.31
N SER A 101 -6.66 -17.59 -12.57
CA SER A 101 -7.09 -16.48 -11.73
C SER A 101 -6.07 -15.36 -11.78
N GLN A 102 -6.55 -14.13 -11.67
CA GLN A 102 -5.68 -12.96 -11.63
C GLN A 102 -6.25 -11.92 -10.68
N TYR A 103 -5.39 -11.44 -9.79
CA TYR A 103 -5.69 -10.39 -8.83
C TYR A 103 -4.72 -9.25 -9.00
N SER A 104 -5.24 -8.03 -9.01
CA SER A 104 -4.43 -6.81 -8.97
C SER A 104 -4.43 -6.28 -7.56
N MET A 105 -3.24 -5.97 -7.04
CA MET A 105 -3.07 -5.36 -5.72
C MET A 105 -2.50 -3.97 -5.87
N THR A 106 -3.06 -3.03 -5.12
CA THR A 106 -2.51 -1.68 -4.99
C THR A 106 -2.42 -1.33 -3.52
N ILE A 107 -1.40 -0.57 -3.16
CA ILE A 107 -1.15 -0.18 -1.78
C ILE A 107 -1.15 1.33 -1.71
N ASP A 108 -2.09 1.87 -0.92
CA ASP A 108 -2.22 3.31 -0.74
C ASP A 108 -1.03 3.85 0.06
N ALA A 109 -0.38 4.88 -0.49
CA ALA A 109 0.83 5.46 0.11
C ALA A 109 0.54 6.21 1.42
N THR A 110 -0.70 6.65 1.63
CA THR A 110 -1.07 7.45 2.80
C THR A 110 -1.69 6.63 3.92
N THR A 111 -2.46 5.59 3.59
CA THR A 111 -3.20 4.78 4.55
C THR A 111 -2.63 3.38 4.75
N GLY A 112 -1.82 2.91 3.80
CA GLY A 112 -1.32 1.54 3.80
C GLY A 112 -2.38 0.49 3.46
N LYS A 113 -3.56 0.91 3.02
CA LYS A 113 -4.62 -0.02 2.63
C LYS A 113 -4.22 -0.80 1.38
N ILE A 114 -4.48 -2.10 1.43
CA ILE A 114 -4.32 -2.98 0.29
C ILE A 114 -5.67 -3.10 -0.40
N ALA A 115 -5.75 -2.65 -1.65
CA ALA A 115 -6.90 -2.88 -2.50
C ALA A 115 -6.60 -4.08 -3.39
N VAL A 116 -7.40 -5.13 -3.28
CA VAL A 116 -7.26 -6.34 -4.08
C VAL A 116 -8.48 -6.44 -4.99
N ARG A 117 -8.23 -6.45 -6.29
CA ARG A 117 -9.28 -6.57 -7.30
C ARG A 117 -9.12 -7.85 -8.07
N SER A 118 -10.18 -8.63 -8.12
CA SER A 118 -10.22 -9.84 -8.93
C SER A 118 -10.56 -9.49 -10.37
N LYS A 119 -9.78 -10.00 -11.32
CA LYS A 119 -10.14 -9.99 -12.75
C LYS A 119 -10.92 -11.24 -13.10
N SER A 120 -10.70 -12.32 -12.33
CA SER A 120 -11.44 -13.58 -12.46
C SER A 120 -11.33 -14.33 -11.13
N GLY A 121 -12.44 -14.78 -10.61
CA GLY A 121 -12.47 -15.54 -9.35
C GLY A 121 -12.92 -14.74 -8.13
N PRO A 122 -13.04 -15.39 -6.98
CA PRO A 122 -13.51 -14.75 -5.76
C PRO A 122 -12.49 -13.81 -5.15
N LEU A 123 -12.97 -12.74 -4.50
CA LEU A 123 -12.16 -11.76 -3.80
C LEU A 123 -12.07 -12.13 -2.31
N ASN A 124 -10.84 -12.26 -1.79
CA ASN A 124 -10.62 -12.39 -0.37
C ASN A 124 -10.51 -11.00 0.26
N GLN A 125 -11.40 -10.68 1.22
CA GLN A 125 -11.49 -9.36 1.85
C GLN A 125 -10.68 -9.26 3.16
N GLY A 126 -9.94 -10.30 3.54
CA GLY A 126 -9.15 -10.30 4.78
C GLY A 126 -7.90 -9.43 4.75
N LEU A 127 -7.47 -8.98 3.57
CA LEU A 127 -6.23 -8.21 3.38
C LEU A 127 -6.59 -6.72 3.21
N THR A 128 -6.72 -6.00 4.31
CA THR A 128 -7.22 -4.63 4.27
C THR A 128 -6.17 -3.54 4.50
N ASN A 129 -5.05 -3.88 5.17
CA ASN A 129 -4.02 -2.88 5.48
C ASN A 129 -2.66 -3.54 5.66
N VAL A 130 -1.64 -3.02 4.97
CA VAL A 130 -0.28 -3.56 5.02
C VAL A 130 0.35 -3.49 6.41
N LEU A 131 -0.03 -2.49 7.21
CA LEU A 131 0.50 -2.32 8.56
C LEU A 131 -0.03 -3.37 9.56
N SER A 132 -1.17 -3.98 9.25
CA SER A 132 -1.83 -4.97 10.11
C SER A 132 -1.85 -6.37 9.53
N VAL A 133 -1.45 -6.58 8.28
CA VAL A 133 -1.44 -7.89 7.64
C VAL A 133 -0.33 -8.77 8.22
N LYS A 134 -0.69 -10.00 8.61
CA LYS A 134 0.24 -11.03 9.06
C LYS A 134 0.39 -12.10 7.99
N GLY A 135 1.53 -12.78 7.97
CA GLY A 135 1.84 -13.81 6.97
C GLY A 135 0.80 -14.93 6.85
N ALA A 136 0.14 -15.28 7.94
CA ALA A 136 -0.90 -16.31 7.94
C ALA A 136 -2.07 -15.99 6.98
N ASN A 137 -2.36 -14.71 6.76
CA ASN A 137 -3.44 -14.29 5.87
C ASN A 137 -3.12 -14.62 4.40
N TRP A 138 -1.87 -14.60 4.01
CA TRP A 138 -1.46 -14.93 2.65
C TRP A 138 -1.66 -16.41 2.33
N ALA A 139 -1.38 -17.30 3.29
CA ALA A 139 -1.62 -18.72 3.10
C ALA A 139 -3.09 -19.01 2.82
N ASP A 140 -3.99 -18.42 3.59
CA ASP A 140 -5.44 -18.57 3.40
C ASP A 140 -5.89 -17.97 2.06
N PHE A 141 -5.35 -16.80 1.70
CA PHE A 141 -5.66 -16.13 0.44
C PHE A 141 -5.28 -17.01 -0.76
N LEU A 142 -4.08 -17.57 -0.76
CA LEU A 142 -3.61 -18.45 -1.85
C LEU A 142 -4.43 -19.74 -1.91
N THR A 143 -4.79 -20.30 -0.78
CA THR A 143 -5.64 -21.50 -0.70
C THR A 143 -7.01 -21.24 -1.30
N ASP A 144 -7.65 -20.13 -0.94
CA ASP A 144 -8.96 -19.76 -1.49
C ASP A 144 -8.89 -19.51 -3.00
N MET A 145 -7.84 -18.83 -3.45
CA MET A 145 -7.60 -18.57 -4.87
C MET A 145 -7.45 -19.87 -5.66
N TYR A 146 -6.67 -20.81 -5.14
CA TYR A 146 -6.48 -22.12 -5.75
C TYR A 146 -7.80 -22.92 -5.80
N ALA A 147 -8.50 -22.99 -4.67
CA ALA A 147 -9.76 -23.71 -4.59
C ALA A 147 -10.84 -23.13 -5.53
N GLY A 148 -10.92 -21.81 -5.62
CA GLY A 148 -11.85 -21.13 -6.52
C GLY A 148 -11.55 -21.34 -7.98
N SER A 149 -10.29 -21.52 -8.35
CA SER A 149 -9.83 -21.66 -9.74
C SER A 149 -9.87 -23.05 -10.27
N THR A 150 -9.84 -24.06 -9.40
CA THR A 150 -9.76 -25.48 -9.79
C THR A 150 -11.09 -26.23 -9.66
N ARG A 151 -12.15 -25.52 -9.37
CA ARG A 151 -13.50 -26.07 -9.31
C ARG A 151 -14.12 -26.34 -10.66
#